data_1b0fc8c5bbee27fe19dc6c02c27484e0
#
_entry.id   1b0fc8c5bbee27fe19dc6c02c27484e0
#
_cell.length_a   1.000
_cell.length_b   1.000
_cell.length_c   1.000
_cell.angle_alpha   90.00
_cell.angle_beta   90.00
_cell.angle_gamma   90.00
#
_symmetry.space_group_name_H-M   'P 1'
#
loop_
_entity.id
_entity.type
_entity.pdbx_description
1 polymer ?
#
loop_
_entity_poly.entity_id
_entity_poly.type
_entity_poly.pdbx_seq_one_letter_code
_entity_poly.pdbx_strand_id
1 'polypeptide(L)'
;MENLWDGVKGIVRKNDHILVLVKQNGTLDLPGGRIENGETIKFALQREINEETGLKVEIHDPVEKWSFYKTPNQLIKGLTLECDYLEGKVKLCSEHKRYFWAAIKSLKRLNFNRNFLKNLKFT
;
A
#
# COMPACT_ATOMS: atom_id res chain seq x y z
N MET A 1 17.78 13.56 9.50
CA MET A 1 16.51 13.64 10.24
C MET A 1 15.85 12.27 10.25
N GLU A 2 15.52 11.78 11.41
CA GLU A 2 14.85 10.49 11.50
C GLU A 2 13.44 10.56 10.94
N ASN A 3 13.09 9.52 10.20
CA ASN A 3 11.74 9.39 9.69
C ASN A 3 10.83 8.90 10.83
N LEU A 4 9.73 9.60 11.06
CA LEU A 4 8.76 9.24 12.10
C LEU A 4 7.93 8.00 11.73
N TRP A 5 8.01 7.54 10.49
CA TRP A 5 7.18 6.46 9.97
C TRP A 5 8.01 5.24 9.64
N ASP A 6 7.46 4.07 9.98
CA ASP A 6 8.13 2.79 9.76
C ASP A 6 7.76 2.17 8.43
N GLY A 7 6.55 2.44 7.95
CA GLY A 7 6.04 1.82 6.74
C GLY A 7 5.16 2.71 5.91
N VAL A 8 4.97 2.30 4.66
CA VAL A 8 4.12 3.00 3.70
C VAL A 8 3.29 2.00 2.92
N LYS A 9 2.07 2.39 2.57
CA LYS A 9 1.19 1.66 1.67
C LYS A 9 0.69 2.59 0.59
N GLY A 10 0.39 2.06 -0.59
CA GLY A 10 -0.09 2.85 -1.71
C GLY A 10 -1.47 2.43 -2.16
N ILE A 11 -2.34 3.41 -2.37
CA ILE A 11 -3.60 3.20 -3.07
C ILE A 11 -3.29 3.48 -4.53
N VAL A 12 -2.98 2.43 -5.29
CA VAL A 12 -2.62 2.55 -6.71
C VAL A 12 -3.91 2.56 -7.53
N ARG A 13 -4.24 3.73 -8.03
CA ARG A 13 -5.48 3.95 -8.76
C ARG A 13 -5.25 3.91 -10.27
N LYS A 14 -6.07 3.13 -10.95
CA LYS A 14 -6.12 3.07 -12.40
C LYS A 14 -7.59 3.16 -12.81
N ASN A 15 -7.98 4.29 -13.41
CA ASN A 15 -9.38 4.59 -13.66
C ASN A 15 -10.16 4.55 -12.34
N ASP A 16 -11.26 3.84 -12.27
CA ASP A 16 -12.08 3.71 -11.06
C ASP A 16 -11.76 2.45 -10.26
N HIS A 17 -10.53 1.95 -10.37
CA HIS A 17 -10.09 0.72 -9.72
C HIS A 17 -8.83 0.95 -8.91
N ILE A 18 -8.67 0.16 -7.88
CA ILE A 18 -7.51 0.19 -6.98
C ILE A 18 -6.87 -1.20 -6.97
N LEU A 19 -5.54 -1.22 -6.99
CA LEU A 19 -4.80 -2.47 -6.93
C LEU A 19 -4.85 -3.07 -5.53
N VAL A 20 -5.31 -4.30 -5.44
CA VAL A 20 -5.33 -5.09 -4.22
C VAL A 20 -4.47 -6.33 -4.42
N LEU A 21 -3.59 -6.58 -3.46
CA LEU A 21 -2.73 -7.76 -3.45
C LEU A 21 -3.29 -8.78 -2.47
N VAL A 22 -3.05 -10.06 -2.76
CA VAL A 22 -3.48 -11.16 -1.88
C VAL A 22 -2.23 -11.87 -1.38
N LYS A 23 -2.03 -11.87 -0.08
CA LYS A 23 -0.89 -12.55 0.54
C LYS A 23 -1.01 -14.06 0.41
N GLN A 24 0.09 -14.77 0.67
CA GLN A 24 0.09 -16.24 0.60
C GLN A 24 -0.95 -16.86 1.55
N ASN A 25 -1.22 -16.22 2.67
CA ASN A 25 -2.23 -16.69 3.62
C ASN A 25 -3.67 -16.31 3.25
N GLY A 26 -3.87 -15.63 2.10
CA GLY A 26 -5.19 -15.23 1.63
C GLY A 26 -5.67 -13.88 2.10
N THR A 27 -4.94 -13.19 2.97
CA THR A 27 -5.37 -11.86 3.43
C THR A 27 -5.12 -10.80 2.37
N LEU A 28 -5.99 -9.79 2.34
CA LEU A 28 -5.86 -8.68 1.41
C LEU A 28 -4.84 -7.65 1.91
N ASP A 29 -4.13 -7.04 0.98
CA ASP A 29 -3.09 -6.09 1.27
C ASP A 29 -3.04 -5.02 0.18
N LEU A 30 -2.45 -3.88 0.53
CA LEU A 30 -2.07 -2.86 -0.44
C LEU A 30 -0.57 -2.97 -0.69
N PRO A 31 -0.09 -2.56 -1.89
CA PRO A 31 1.34 -2.55 -2.13
C PRO A 31 2.04 -1.55 -1.22
N GLY A 32 3.23 -1.89 -0.79
CA GLY A 32 4.03 -1.06 0.12
C GLY A 32 4.87 -1.91 1.05
N GLY A 33 5.56 -1.27 1.97
CA GLY A 33 6.43 -1.97 2.89
C GLY A 33 7.18 -1.03 3.80
N ARG A 34 8.36 -1.46 4.21
CA ARG A 34 9.18 -0.74 5.18
C ARG A 34 9.92 0.41 4.53
N ILE A 35 9.99 1.54 5.26
CA ILE A 35 10.86 2.66 4.90
C ILE A 35 12.25 2.34 5.43
N GLU A 36 13.26 2.41 4.56
CA GLU A 36 14.64 2.16 4.94
C GLU A 36 15.36 3.46 5.31
N ASN A 37 16.46 3.32 6.03
CA ASN A 37 17.25 4.49 6.46
C ASN A 37 17.64 5.36 5.27
N GLY A 38 17.43 6.65 5.40
CA GLY A 38 17.80 7.62 4.38
C GLY A 38 16.77 7.79 3.27
N GLU A 39 15.73 6.97 3.24
CA GLU A 39 14.69 7.11 2.24
C GLU A 39 13.65 8.16 2.63
N THR A 40 13.20 8.93 1.64
CA THR A 40 11.97 9.70 1.82
C THR A 40 10.77 8.76 1.75
N ILE A 41 9.63 9.22 2.25
CA ILE A 41 8.38 8.44 2.21
C ILE A 41 8.02 8.07 0.78
N LYS A 42 8.07 9.04 -0.13
CA LYS A 42 7.70 8.82 -1.54
C LYS A 42 8.67 7.88 -2.26
N PHE A 43 9.96 8.02 -1.98
CA PHE A 43 10.95 7.12 -2.56
C PHE A 43 10.75 5.68 -2.10
N ALA A 44 10.56 5.49 -0.79
CA ALA A 44 10.32 4.17 -0.22
C ALA A 44 9.09 3.51 -0.85
N LEU A 45 8.00 4.26 -1.00
CA LEU A 45 6.78 3.72 -1.59
C LEU A 45 6.97 3.35 -3.05
N GLN A 46 7.62 4.21 -3.84
CA GLN A 46 7.90 3.89 -5.25
C GLN A 46 8.76 2.64 -5.36
N ARG A 47 9.79 2.51 -4.52
CA ARG A 47 10.65 1.34 -4.51
C ARG A 47 9.86 0.07 -4.16
N GLU A 48 9.06 0.12 -3.10
CA GLU A 48 8.26 -1.03 -2.68
C GLU A 48 7.23 -1.45 -3.74
N ILE A 49 6.54 -0.49 -4.34
CA ILE A 49 5.57 -0.78 -5.40
C ILE A 49 6.26 -1.44 -6.59
N ASN A 50 7.43 -0.91 -6.98
CA ASN A 50 8.19 -1.49 -8.09
C ASN A 50 8.66 -2.91 -7.77
N GLU A 51 9.20 -3.13 -6.56
CA GLU A 51 9.66 -4.45 -6.15
C GLU A 51 8.55 -5.48 -6.08
N GLU A 52 7.38 -5.08 -5.58
CA GLU A 52 6.26 -6.01 -5.37
C GLU A 52 5.42 -6.25 -6.62
N THR A 53 5.33 -5.26 -7.51
CA THR A 53 4.38 -5.31 -8.62
C THR A 53 4.97 -5.01 -9.99
N GLY A 54 6.18 -4.43 -10.04
CA GLY A 54 6.77 -3.98 -11.30
C GLY A 54 6.17 -2.70 -11.85
N LEU A 55 5.25 -2.07 -11.15
CA LEU A 55 4.55 -0.89 -11.65
C LEU A 55 5.33 0.39 -11.39
N LYS A 56 5.12 1.37 -12.28
CA LYS A 56 5.47 2.76 -12.06
C LYS A 56 4.22 3.55 -11.72
N VAL A 57 4.32 4.39 -10.70
CA VAL A 57 3.20 5.20 -10.23
C VAL A 57 3.65 6.63 -9.96
N GLU A 58 2.71 7.55 -10.00
CA GLU A 58 2.89 8.90 -9.50
C GLU A 58 2.36 8.95 -8.08
N ILE A 59 3.20 9.32 -7.13
CA ILE A 59 2.84 9.30 -5.70
C ILE A 59 2.38 10.69 -5.28
N HIS A 60 1.21 10.74 -4.67
CA HIS A 60 0.60 11.96 -4.16
C HIS A 60 0.71 12.05 -2.64
N ASP A 61 -0.28 12.63 -1.99
CA ASP A 61 -0.22 12.93 -0.57
C ASP A 61 -0.69 11.77 0.31
N PRO A 62 -0.24 11.74 1.58
CA PRO A 62 -0.79 10.81 2.56
C PRO A 62 -2.27 11.08 2.79
N VAL A 63 -3.07 10.02 2.88
CA VAL A 63 -4.51 10.10 3.10
C VAL A 63 -4.96 9.34 4.34
N GLU A 64 -4.10 8.50 4.89
CA GLU A 64 -4.44 7.70 6.06
C GLU A 64 -3.20 7.42 6.90
N LYS A 65 -3.37 7.46 8.22
CA LYS A 65 -2.37 7.00 9.19
C LYS A 65 -2.84 5.68 9.76
N TRP A 66 -1.90 4.77 10.01
CA TRP A 66 -2.22 3.50 10.64
C TRP A 66 -1.09 3.07 11.56
N SER A 67 -1.42 2.21 12.49
CA SER A 67 -0.44 1.63 13.39
C SER A 67 -0.89 0.25 13.84
N PHE A 68 0.07 -0.58 14.21
CA PHE A 68 -0.21 -1.87 14.82
C PHE A 68 1.00 -2.30 15.63
N TYR A 69 0.77 -3.19 16.59
CA TYR A 69 1.85 -3.80 17.35
C TYR A 69 2.33 -5.06 16.64
N LYS A 70 3.58 -5.06 16.20
CA LYS A 70 4.22 -6.24 15.62
C LYS A 70 4.55 -7.25 16.70
N THR A 71 5.00 -6.75 17.85
CA THR A 71 5.19 -7.48 19.10
C THR A 71 4.60 -6.62 20.21
N PRO A 72 4.39 -7.16 21.43
CA PRO A 72 3.86 -6.34 22.54
C PRO A 72 4.66 -5.06 22.81
N ASN A 73 5.93 -5.03 22.43
CA ASN A 73 6.82 -3.89 22.69
C ASN A 73 7.21 -3.10 21.45
N GLN A 74 6.71 -3.48 20.28
CA GLN A 74 7.09 -2.82 19.02
C GLN A 74 5.88 -2.32 18.27
N LEU A 75 5.66 -0.99 18.35
CA LEU A 75 4.61 -0.32 17.60
C LEU A 75 5.15 0.05 16.22
N ILE A 76 4.43 -0.36 15.19
CA ILE A 76 4.71 0.01 13.80
C ILE A 76 3.73 1.10 13.39
N LYS A 77 4.25 2.21 12.88
CA LYS A 77 3.45 3.34 12.41
C LYS A 77 3.66 3.55 10.92
N GLY A 78 2.58 3.78 10.20
CA GLY A 78 2.68 3.95 8.76
C GLY A 78 1.69 4.93 8.19
N LEU A 79 1.91 5.21 6.92
CA LEU A 79 1.08 6.10 6.11
C LEU A 79 0.60 5.35 4.87
N THR A 80 -0.63 5.67 4.45
CA THR A 80 -1.15 5.28 3.15
C THR A 80 -1.21 6.52 2.28
N LEU A 81 -0.65 6.44 1.07
CA LEU A 81 -0.61 7.54 0.12
C LEU A 81 -1.40 7.19 -1.14
N GLU A 82 -2.03 8.19 -1.73
CA GLU A 82 -2.65 8.03 -3.04
C GLU A 82 -1.57 7.99 -4.12
N CYS A 83 -1.77 7.10 -5.10
CA CYS A 83 -0.88 6.94 -6.23
C CYS A 83 -1.70 6.77 -7.51
N ASP A 84 -1.21 7.37 -8.60
CA ASP A 84 -1.81 7.14 -9.91
C ASP A 84 -0.94 6.16 -10.70
N TYR A 85 -1.57 5.16 -11.29
CA TYR A 85 -0.90 4.24 -12.21
C TYR A 85 -0.34 5.01 -13.41
N LEU A 86 0.93 4.77 -13.73
CA LEU A 86 1.57 5.34 -14.91
C LEU A 86 1.82 4.30 -15.99
N GLU A 87 2.51 3.22 -15.63
CA GLU A 87 2.83 2.18 -16.62
C GLU A 87 3.22 0.87 -15.94
N GLY A 88 3.20 -0.19 -16.72
CA GLY A 88 3.65 -1.52 -16.33
C GLY A 88 2.52 -2.53 -16.23
N LYS A 89 2.89 -3.81 -16.26
CA LYS A 89 1.99 -4.93 -15.99
C LYS A 89 2.34 -5.49 -14.63
N VAL A 90 1.33 -5.86 -13.84
CA VAL A 90 1.58 -6.43 -12.53
C VAL A 90 2.34 -7.75 -12.66
N LYS A 91 3.50 -7.78 -12.01
CA LYS A 91 4.32 -8.98 -11.88
C LYS A 91 4.61 -9.16 -10.40
N LEU A 92 3.98 -10.15 -9.79
CA LEU A 92 4.04 -10.33 -8.34
C LEU A 92 5.38 -10.90 -7.88
N CYS A 93 5.83 -10.44 -6.71
CA CYS A 93 6.92 -11.08 -5.98
C CYS A 93 6.35 -12.28 -5.18
N SER A 94 7.24 -13.04 -4.54
CA SER A 94 6.85 -14.26 -3.83
C SER A 94 5.97 -14.04 -2.59
N GLU A 95 5.87 -12.82 -2.09
CA GLU A 95 5.06 -12.51 -0.90
C GLU A 95 3.56 -12.54 -1.19
N HIS A 96 3.17 -12.36 -2.45
CA HIS A 96 1.78 -12.29 -2.85
C HIS A 96 1.48 -13.37 -3.89
N LYS A 97 0.32 -14.04 -3.74
CA LYS A 97 -0.07 -15.11 -4.66
C LYS A 97 -1.00 -14.66 -5.77
N ARG A 98 -1.71 -13.55 -5.58
CA ARG A 98 -2.65 -13.01 -6.56
C ARG A 98 -2.78 -11.51 -6.41
N TYR A 99 -3.36 -10.89 -7.41
CA TYR A 99 -3.78 -9.50 -7.36
C TYR A 99 -5.10 -9.33 -8.10
N PHE A 100 -5.79 -8.24 -7.82
CA PHE A 100 -6.93 -7.83 -8.62
C PHE A 100 -7.10 -6.32 -8.53
N TRP A 101 -7.79 -5.78 -9.53
CA TRP A 101 -8.17 -4.37 -9.54
C TRP A 101 -9.59 -4.27 -9.02
N ALA A 102 -9.75 -3.73 -7.83
CA ALA A 102 -11.05 -3.61 -7.18
C ALA A 102 -11.71 -2.30 -7.59
N ALA A 103 -12.97 -2.35 -7.99
CA ALA A 103 -13.73 -1.14 -8.23
C ALA A 103 -13.83 -0.33 -6.94
N ILE A 104 -13.59 0.99 -7.02
CA ILE A 104 -13.60 1.86 -5.84
C ILE A 104 -14.92 1.72 -5.08
N LYS A 105 -16.05 1.67 -5.79
CA LYS A 105 -17.37 1.52 -5.16
C LYS A 105 -17.54 0.22 -4.38
N SER A 106 -16.69 -0.77 -4.61
CA SER A 106 -16.75 -2.08 -3.93
C SER A 106 -15.81 -2.21 -2.76
N LEU A 107 -14.98 -1.20 -2.48
CA LEU A 107 -13.93 -1.30 -1.47
C LEU A 107 -14.46 -1.54 -0.06
N LYS A 108 -15.63 -1.01 0.26
CA LYS A 108 -16.25 -1.20 1.59
C LYS A 108 -16.56 -2.67 1.89
N ARG A 109 -16.68 -3.49 0.87
CA ARG A 109 -16.98 -4.92 0.98
C ARG A 109 -15.74 -5.77 1.17
N LEU A 110 -14.55 -5.19 0.96
CA LEU A 110 -13.30 -5.91 1.08
C LEU A 110 -12.83 -5.89 2.53
N ASN A 111 -12.33 -7.03 2.98
CA ASN A 111 -11.86 -7.19 4.35
C ASN A 111 -10.33 -7.20 4.36
N PHE A 112 -9.75 -6.07 4.76
CA PHE A 112 -8.31 -5.95 4.93
C PHE A 112 -7.92 -6.28 6.38
N ASN A 113 -6.79 -6.95 6.53
CA ASN A 113 -6.25 -7.32 7.84
C ASN A 113 -5.82 -6.12 8.67
N ARG A 114 -5.55 -5.00 8.02
CA ARG A 114 -5.14 -3.74 8.64
C ARG A 114 -6.06 -2.63 8.14
N ASN A 115 -6.14 -1.54 8.91
CA ASN A 115 -7.03 -0.43 8.58
C ASN A 115 -6.37 0.57 7.62
N PHE A 116 -5.81 0.09 6.53
CA PHE A 116 -5.13 0.96 5.55
C PHE A 116 -6.08 1.95 4.87
N LEU A 117 -7.37 1.63 4.85
CA LEU A 117 -8.38 2.42 4.15
C LEU A 117 -9.48 2.93 5.08
N LYS A 118 -9.22 2.96 6.38
CA LYS A 118 -10.24 3.19 7.42
C LYS A 118 -11.07 4.45 7.23
N ASN A 119 -10.43 5.57 6.90
CA ASN A 119 -11.10 6.87 6.83
C ASN A 119 -11.14 7.44 5.42
N LEU A 120 -10.90 6.62 4.42
CA LEU A 120 -10.90 7.10 3.04
C LEU A 120 -12.30 7.37 2.55
N LYS A 121 -12.46 8.49 1.88
CA LYS A 121 -13.69 8.88 1.20
C LYS A 121 -13.46 8.68 -0.30
N PHE A 122 -14.24 7.80 -0.88
CA PHE A 122 -14.20 7.56 -2.32
C PHE A 122 -15.44 8.20 -2.95
N THR A 123 -15.18 9.19 -3.78
CA THR A 123 -16.24 9.85 -4.55
C THR A 123 -16.12 9.52 -6.02
#